data_b97d2db3a3416d1a2bb6c139426e1903
#
_entry.id   b97d2db3a3416d1a2bb6c139426e1903
#
_cell.length_a   1.000
_cell.length_b   1.000
_cell.length_c   1.000
_cell.angle_alpha   90.00
_cell.angle_beta   90.00
_cell.angle_gamma   90.00
#
_symmetry.space_group_name_H-M   'P 1'
#
loop_
_entity.id
_entity.type
_entity.pdbx_description
1 polymer ?
#
loop_
_entity_poly.entity_id
_entity_poly.type
_entity_poly.pdbx_seq_one_letter_code
_entity_poly.pdbx_strand_id
1 'polypeptide(L)'
;MSAEPLAVNFAWHQLAFEELRELVRHAEARGYAAAYVDGDVSVIPSLGERDVLDGVTVTAALLAATERIAVTSIRLVHHWNAARLAQASATLERLFPGRTRLFVSIGGQKADRRFGLPLPPAPERIAWLDETLAAVRRLWRGEEVTVAGRFVSLDGARVRPALATPPPIEVGARGPRLLRVAATHADAWNVNLPPLAAHVARAARALGSGRRLARTCQVFARPGADPRDPALLAAYRRFNPWFGAIPDAELAPAILAGEPEACRTRLAALRAELALALPILDLTGLPSDAARRALDALAPR
;
A
#
# COMPACT_ATOMS: atom_id res chain seq x y z
N MET A 1 -6.49 -18.35 20.44
CA MET A 1 -6.39 -18.09 18.98
C MET A 1 -5.92 -16.66 18.84
N SER A 2 -4.83 -16.39 18.10
CA SER A 2 -4.42 -15.00 17.82
C SER A 2 -5.47 -14.36 16.90
N ALA A 3 -5.78 -13.09 17.15
CA ALA A 3 -6.68 -12.32 16.29
C ALA A 3 -6.19 -12.33 14.85
N GLU A 4 -7.09 -12.39 13.88
CA GLU A 4 -6.71 -12.32 12.46
C GLU A 4 -6.14 -10.93 12.12
N PRO A 5 -4.99 -10.85 11.41
CA PRO A 5 -4.32 -9.58 11.17
C PRO A 5 -5.18 -8.66 10.29
N LEU A 6 -5.33 -7.42 10.70
CA LEU A 6 -6.05 -6.36 10.00
C LEU A 6 -5.16 -5.12 9.94
N ALA A 7 -5.13 -4.44 8.82
CA ALA A 7 -4.39 -3.19 8.63
C ALA A 7 -5.34 -2.01 8.41
N VAL A 8 -4.80 -0.81 8.48
CA VAL A 8 -5.51 0.42 8.19
C VAL A 8 -4.72 1.27 7.21
N ASN A 9 -5.41 1.98 6.32
CA ASN A 9 -4.85 2.98 5.42
C ASN A 9 -5.37 4.37 5.78
N PHE A 10 -4.45 5.32 5.93
CA PHE A 10 -4.73 6.72 6.15
C PHE A 10 -4.16 7.56 5.00
N ALA A 11 -4.96 8.47 4.47
CA ALA A 11 -4.46 9.50 3.58
C ALA A 11 -3.88 10.64 4.44
N TRP A 12 -2.60 10.56 4.79
CA TRP A 12 -1.92 11.50 5.67
C TRP A 12 -1.92 12.95 5.14
N HIS A 13 -1.94 13.16 3.83
CA HIS A 13 -2.03 14.49 3.22
C HIS A 13 -3.36 15.23 3.52
N GLN A 14 -4.32 14.56 4.15
CA GLN A 14 -5.57 15.16 4.63
C GLN A 14 -5.58 15.44 6.14
N LEU A 15 -4.53 15.03 6.84
CA LEU A 15 -4.38 15.10 8.29
C LEU A 15 -3.10 15.85 8.62
N ALA A 16 -3.10 16.62 9.70
CA ALA A 16 -1.87 17.09 10.30
C ALA A 16 -1.04 15.88 10.79
N PHE A 17 0.29 16.00 10.82
CA PHE A 17 1.14 14.88 11.24
C PHE A 17 0.80 14.38 12.65
N GLU A 18 0.49 15.30 13.56
CA GLU A 18 0.09 14.98 14.94
C GLU A 18 -1.18 14.14 14.98
N GLU A 19 -2.18 14.49 14.18
CA GLU A 19 -3.44 13.73 14.08
C GLU A 19 -3.18 12.32 13.53
N LEU A 20 -2.37 12.23 12.47
CA LEU A 20 -1.97 10.93 11.89
C LEU A 20 -1.24 10.08 12.91
N ARG A 21 -0.28 10.65 13.65
CA ARG A 21 0.47 9.96 14.69
C ARG A 21 -0.44 9.40 15.77
N GLU A 22 -1.38 10.20 16.27
CA GLU A 22 -2.35 9.76 17.28
C GLU A 22 -3.29 8.67 16.75
N LEU A 23 -3.70 8.73 15.49
CA LEU A 23 -4.51 7.67 14.86
C LEU A 23 -3.73 6.36 14.72
N VAL A 24 -2.46 6.41 14.35
CA VAL A 24 -1.62 5.21 14.23
C VAL A 24 -1.36 4.59 15.62
N ARG A 25 -1.10 5.40 16.64
CA ARG A 25 -1.00 4.93 18.04
C ARG A 25 -2.30 4.30 18.53
N HIS A 26 -3.43 4.91 18.19
CA HIS A 26 -4.74 4.36 18.51
C HIS A 26 -4.98 3.02 17.79
N ALA A 27 -4.64 2.92 16.51
CA ALA A 27 -4.72 1.66 15.76
C ALA A 27 -3.84 0.57 16.40
N GLU A 28 -2.62 0.91 16.84
CA GLU A 28 -1.75 -0.01 17.58
C GLU A 28 -2.41 -0.48 18.88
N ALA A 29 -2.97 0.43 19.66
CA ALA A 29 -3.64 0.10 20.92
C ALA A 29 -4.88 -0.80 20.70
N ARG A 30 -5.50 -0.71 19.53
CA ARG A 30 -6.64 -1.56 19.10
C ARG A 30 -6.22 -2.88 18.44
N GLY A 31 -4.92 -3.16 18.34
CA GLY A 31 -4.42 -4.44 17.83
C GLY A 31 -4.32 -4.53 16.30
N TYR A 32 -4.37 -3.41 15.58
CA TYR A 32 -4.11 -3.42 14.15
C TYR A 32 -2.65 -3.83 13.87
N ALA A 33 -2.48 -4.67 12.85
CA ALA A 33 -1.17 -5.23 12.52
C ALA A 33 -0.29 -4.26 11.73
N ALA A 34 -0.88 -3.38 10.91
CA ALA A 34 -0.14 -2.44 10.09
C ALA A 34 -0.93 -1.16 9.79
N ALA A 35 -0.21 -0.05 9.60
CA ALA A 35 -0.70 1.21 9.06
C ALA A 35 -0.03 1.50 7.70
N TYR A 36 -0.84 1.82 6.72
CA TYR A 36 -0.41 2.26 5.39
C TYR A 36 -0.61 3.77 5.28
N VAL A 37 0.40 4.46 4.78
CA VAL A 37 0.36 5.90 4.55
C VAL A 37 0.83 6.24 3.14
N ASP A 38 0.52 7.44 2.67
CA ASP A 38 0.94 7.88 1.34
C ASP A 38 2.47 8.04 1.25
N GLY A 39 2.98 7.90 0.04
CA GLY A 39 4.41 8.07 -0.25
C GLY A 39 4.66 8.82 -1.55
N ASP A 40 3.63 9.41 -2.13
CA ASP A 40 3.72 10.21 -3.34
C ASP A 40 4.27 11.61 -3.03
N VAL A 41 4.86 12.26 -4.03
CA VAL A 41 5.31 13.66 -3.93
C VAL A 41 4.20 14.65 -4.26
N SER A 42 3.07 14.16 -4.73
CA SER A 42 1.90 14.96 -5.08
C SER A 42 0.61 14.19 -4.80
N VAL A 43 -0.46 14.91 -4.52
CA VAL A 43 -1.78 14.31 -4.38
C VAL A 43 -2.42 14.05 -5.75
N ILE A 44 -3.36 13.10 -5.78
CA ILE A 44 -4.18 12.87 -6.97
C ILE A 44 -5.02 14.12 -7.28
N PRO A 45 -5.20 14.50 -8.56
CA PRO A 45 -5.87 15.75 -8.94
C PRO A 45 -7.28 15.92 -8.36
N SER A 46 -8.01 14.83 -8.13
CA SER A 46 -9.35 14.84 -7.54
C SER A 46 -9.40 15.36 -6.09
N LEU A 47 -8.26 15.47 -5.41
CA LEU A 47 -8.16 15.98 -4.04
C LEU A 47 -7.79 17.46 -3.95
N GLY A 48 -7.46 18.09 -5.08
CA GLY A 48 -6.99 19.48 -5.12
C GLY A 48 -5.55 19.65 -4.64
N GLU A 49 -5.14 20.91 -4.44
CA GLU A 49 -3.80 21.21 -3.92
C GLU A 49 -3.77 21.01 -2.40
N ARG A 50 -2.76 20.29 -1.93
CA ARG A 50 -2.53 19.99 -0.52
C ARG A 50 -1.03 19.84 -0.26
N ASP A 51 -0.63 20.13 0.96
CA ASP A 51 0.72 19.88 1.41
C ASP A 51 0.98 18.38 1.46
N VAL A 52 2.18 17.99 1.02
CA VAL A 52 2.61 16.59 0.98
C VAL A 52 3.94 16.47 1.72
N LEU A 53 3.98 15.59 2.73
CA LEU A 53 5.20 15.25 3.46
C LEU A 53 5.85 14.03 2.80
N ASP A 54 7.17 13.88 2.94
CA ASP A 54 7.88 12.71 2.43
C ASP A 54 7.47 11.43 3.14
N GLY A 55 7.00 10.44 2.38
CA GLY A 55 6.45 9.21 2.95
C GLY A 55 7.46 8.33 3.67
N VAL A 56 8.77 8.40 3.34
CA VAL A 56 9.82 7.65 4.08
C VAL A 56 10.04 8.29 5.43
N THR A 57 10.14 9.62 5.46
CA THR A 57 10.33 10.40 6.69
C THR A 57 9.14 10.22 7.63
N VAL A 58 7.90 10.32 7.10
CA VAL A 58 6.67 10.07 7.88
C VAL A 58 6.64 8.63 8.40
N THR A 59 7.00 7.63 7.57
CA THR A 59 7.06 6.22 8.00
C THR A 59 8.03 6.05 9.16
N ALA A 60 9.23 6.62 9.09
CA ALA A 60 10.22 6.54 10.15
C ALA A 60 9.73 7.19 11.45
N ALA A 61 9.13 8.38 11.35
CA ALA A 61 8.59 9.09 12.51
C ALA A 61 7.44 8.32 13.20
N LEU A 62 6.55 7.69 12.43
CA LEU A 62 5.45 6.88 12.96
C LEU A 62 5.96 5.57 13.59
N LEU A 63 6.95 4.91 12.98
CA LEU A 63 7.61 3.73 13.56
C LEU A 63 8.29 4.05 14.88
N ALA A 64 8.93 5.23 14.99
CA ALA A 64 9.55 5.69 16.23
C ALA A 64 8.53 6.07 17.31
N ALA A 65 7.31 6.44 16.92
CA ALA A 65 6.23 6.81 17.84
C ALA A 65 5.38 5.61 18.30
N THR A 66 5.67 4.40 17.83
CA THR A 66 4.91 3.16 18.09
C THR A 66 5.85 2.00 18.42
N GLU A 67 5.33 0.89 18.98
CA GLU A 67 6.16 -0.23 19.44
C GLU A 67 5.96 -1.52 18.66
N ARG A 68 4.76 -1.81 18.18
CA ARG A 68 4.37 -3.11 17.59
C ARG A 68 3.82 -3.01 16.18
N ILE A 69 2.99 -1.99 15.89
CA ILE A 69 2.35 -1.84 14.59
C ILE A 69 3.39 -1.64 13.48
N ALA A 70 3.25 -2.37 12.40
CA ALA A 70 4.06 -2.12 11.21
C ALA A 70 3.58 -0.84 10.51
N VAL A 71 4.50 -0.05 9.94
CA VAL A 71 4.14 1.13 9.15
C VAL A 71 4.82 1.06 7.80
N THR A 72 4.07 1.36 6.75
CA THR A 72 4.60 1.42 5.39
C THR A 72 3.97 2.56 4.61
N SER A 73 4.73 3.12 3.67
CA SER A 73 4.23 4.00 2.64
C SER A 73 4.58 3.46 1.25
N ILE A 74 3.77 3.79 0.25
CA ILE A 74 4.05 3.36 -1.12
C ILE A 74 5.33 4.02 -1.64
N ARG A 75 6.10 3.28 -2.45
CA ARG A 75 7.28 3.78 -3.18
C ARG A 75 7.00 3.63 -4.67
N LEU A 76 6.93 4.74 -5.38
CA LEU A 76 6.76 4.73 -6.82
C LEU A 76 8.12 4.62 -7.50
N VAL A 77 8.30 3.63 -8.38
CA VAL A 77 9.61 3.28 -8.92
C VAL A 77 10.36 4.46 -9.54
N HIS A 78 9.66 5.36 -10.24
CA HIS A 78 10.26 6.50 -10.92
C HIS A 78 10.70 7.66 -9.99
N HIS A 79 10.41 7.54 -8.68
CA HIS A 79 10.94 8.45 -7.65
C HIS A 79 12.27 7.98 -7.07
N TRP A 80 12.75 6.78 -7.43
CA TRP A 80 13.84 6.14 -6.70
C TRP A 80 14.95 5.60 -7.61
N ASN A 81 16.19 5.84 -7.20
CA ASN A 81 17.31 5.02 -7.62
C ASN A 81 17.29 3.69 -6.82
N ALA A 82 17.59 2.56 -7.48
CA ALA A 82 17.51 1.23 -6.87
C ALA A 82 18.39 1.07 -5.62
N ALA A 83 19.62 1.60 -5.63
CA ALA A 83 20.53 1.53 -4.50
C ALA A 83 20.04 2.38 -3.31
N ARG A 84 19.51 3.58 -3.59
CA ARG A 84 18.90 4.44 -2.56
C ARG A 84 17.66 3.81 -1.96
N LEU A 85 16.82 3.17 -2.77
CA LEU A 85 15.64 2.45 -2.28
C LEU A 85 16.05 1.27 -1.39
N ALA A 86 17.05 0.49 -1.81
CA ALA A 86 17.59 -0.61 -1.03
C ALA A 86 18.18 -0.11 0.30
N GLN A 87 18.95 0.97 0.29
CA GLN A 87 19.55 1.56 1.48
C GLN A 87 18.49 2.07 2.46
N ALA A 88 17.52 2.86 1.98
CA ALA A 88 16.46 3.42 2.83
C ALA A 88 15.64 2.32 3.50
N SER A 89 15.21 1.30 2.73
CA SER A 89 14.44 0.18 3.26
C SER A 89 15.25 -0.67 4.25
N ALA A 90 16.55 -0.91 3.97
CA ALA A 90 17.43 -1.62 4.90
C ALA A 90 17.65 -0.84 6.19
N THR A 91 17.73 0.49 6.12
CA THR A 91 17.86 1.34 7.30
C THR A 91 16.61 1.25 8.17
N LEU A 92 15.42 1.38 7.57
CA LEU A 92 14.16 1.25 8.31
C LEU A 92 14.04 -0.12 8.98
N GLU A 93 14.35 -1.22 8.26
CA GLU A 93 14.26 -2.58 8.82
C GLU A 93 15.23 -2.78 9.99
N ARG A 94 16.40 -2.16 9.97
CA ARG A 94 17.36 -2.22 11.09
C ARG A 94 16.94 -1.42 12.29
N LEU A 95 16.38 -0.24 12.08
CA LEU A 95 15.89 0.60 13.16
C LEU A 95 14.61 0.02 13.78
N PHE A 96 13.79 -0.67 12.98
CA PHE A 96 12.48 -1.18 13.36
C PHE A 96 12.26 -2.61 12.84
N PRO A 97 13.01 -3.61 13.35
CA PRO A 97 12.99 -4.97 12.85
C PRO A 97 11.61 -5.61 12.83
N GLY A 98 11.23 -6.19 11.68
CA GLY A 98 9.94 -6.88 11.51
C GLY A 98 8.71 -5.96 11.41
N ARG A 99 8.90 -4.64 11.50
CA ARG A 99 7.82 -3.65 11.47
C ARG A 99 7.77 -2.84 10.17
N THR A 100 8.58 -3.21 9.19
CA THR A 100 8.66 -2.53 7.91
C THR A 100 8.22 -3.41 6.76
N ARG A 101 7.90 -2.78 5.65
CA ARG A 101 7.53 -3.44 4.41
C ARG A 101 7.97 -2.55 3.25
N LEU A 102 8.53 -3.13 2.20
CA LEU A 102 8.78 -2.39 0.97
C LEU A 102 7.54 -2.49 0.08
N PHE A 103 6.63 -1.53 0.22
CA PHE A 103 5.46 -1.41 -0.64
C PHE A 103 5.78 -0.57 -1.86
N VAL A 104 5.71 -1.15 -3.05
CA VAL A 104 6.10 -0.50 -4.31
C VAL A 104 5.04 -0.62 -5.40
N SER A 105 5.04 0.34 -6.31
CA SER A 105 4.25 0.29 -7.54
C SER A 105 4.89 1.17 -8.61
N ILE A 106 4.24 1.24 -9.78
CA ILE A 106 4.74 2.02 -10.92
C ILE A 106 4.25 3.47 -10.93
N GLY A 107 3.29 3.83 -10.07
CA GLY A 107 2.68 5.16 -10.07
C GLY A 107 1.97 5.53 -11.37
N GLY A 108 1.80 6.82 -11.61
CA GLY A 108 1.16 7.34 -12.83
C GLY A 108 0.64 8.76 -12.70
N GLN A 109 0.95 9.48 -11.64
CA GLN A 109 0.49 10.85 -11.42
C GLN A 109 1.23 11.82 -12.35
N LYS A 110 0.48 12.49 -13.24
CA LYS A 110 1.07 13.48 -14.15
C LYS A 110 1.68 14.67 -13.41
N ALA A 111 1.19 14.95 -12.20
CA ALA A 111 1.71 16.01 -11.33
C ALA A 111 3.18 15.79 -10.93
N ASP A 112 3.67 14.55 -10.89
CA ASP A 112 5.06 14.21 -10.55
C ASP A 112 6.07 14.92 -11.45
N ARG A 113 5.70 15.23 -12.69
CA ARG A 113 6.55 16.01 -13.63
C ARG A 113 6.85 17.42 -13.12
N ARG A 114 6.01 18.01 -12.29
CA ARG A 114 6.24 19.33 -11.68
C ARG A 114 7.41 19.31 -10.70
N PHE A 115 7.74 18.12 -10.17
CA PHE A 115 8.87 17.89 -9.27
C PHE A 115 10.14 17.44 -10.01
N GLY A 116 10.18 17.55 -11.35
CA GLY A 116 11.31 17.12 -12.16
C GLY A 116 11.45 15.60 -12.26
N LEU A 117 10.47 14.84 -11.79
CA LEU A 117 10.52 13.39 -11.84
C LEU A 117 10.15 12.85 -13.23
N PRO A 118 10.89 11.88 -13.77
CA PRO A 118 10.57 11.28 -15.05
C PRO A 118 9.29 10.46 -14.93
N LEU A 119 8.41 10.59 -15.90
CA LEU A 119 7.20 9.77 -15.97
C LEU A 119 7.11 9.12 -17.37
N PRO A 120 7.91 8.09 -17.64
CA PRO A 120 7.82 7.36 -18.90
C PRO A 120 6.51 6.56 -18.98
N PRO A 121 6.15 6.02 -20.16
CA PRO A 121 4.97 5.18 -20.33
C PRO A 121 4.92 4.01 -19.36
N ALA A 122 3.72 3.53 -19.00
CA ALA A 122 3.55 2.44 -18.04
C ALA A 122 4.36 1.16 -18.36
N PRO A 123 4.48 0.70 -19.63
CA PRO A 123 5.35 -0.45 -19.94
C PRO A 123 6.80 -0.26 -19.53
N GLU A 124 7.34 0.95 -19.67
CA GLU A 124 8.71 1.26 -19.27
C GLU A 124 8.86 1.32 -17.74
N ARG A 125 7.90 1.92 -17.05
CA ARG A 125 7.90 1.89 -15.57
C ARG A 125 7.77 0.48 -14.99
N ILE A 126 7.07 -0.44 -15.69
CA ILE A 126 7.00 -1.85 -15.31
C ILE A 126 8.37 -2.52 -15.46
N ALA A 127 9.07 -2.29 -16.59
CA ALA A 127 10.42 -2.81 -16.77
C ALA A 127 11.41 -2.19 -15.77
N TRP A 128 11.26 -0.89 -15.48
CA TRP A 128 12.07 -0.23 -14.43
C TRP A 128 11.86 -0.89 -13.07
N LEU A 129 10.61 -1.19 -12.68
CA LEU A 129 10.34 -1.85 -11.42
C LEU A 129 10.94 -3.26 -11.36
N ASP A 130 10.90 -4.01 -12.47
CA ASP A 130 11.50 -5.35 -12.57
C ASP A 130 13.01 -5.28 -12.30
N GLU A 131 13.75 -4.42 -13.02
CA GLU A 131 15.18 -4.21 -12.81
C GLU A 131 15.49 -3.73 -11.38
N THR A 132 14.68 -2.81 -10.85
CA THR A 132 14.85 -2.26 -9.49
C THR A 132 14.73 -3.35 -8.43
N LEU A 133 13.69 -4.18 -8.49
CA LEU A 133 13.47 -5.21 -7.48
C LEU A 133 14.52 -6.32 -7.53
N ALA A 134 14.99 -6.67 -8.73
CA ALA A 134 16.12 -7.60 -8.90
C ALA A 134 17.37 -7.06 -8.19
N ALA A 135 17.72 -5.79 -8.41
CA ALA A 135 18.87 -5.14 -7.78
C ALA A 135 18.70 -5.01 -6.26
N VAL A 136 17.53 -4.58 -5.78
CA VAL A 136 17.22 -4.40 -4.35
C VAL A 136 17.44 -5.69 -3.57
N ARG A 137 16.93 -6.83 -4.06
CA ARG A 137 17.10 -8.13 -3.37
C ARG A 137 18.57 -8.54 -3.26
N ARG A 138 19.38 -8.30 -4.28
CA ARG A 138 20.83 -8.57 -4.27
C ARG A 138 21.55 -7.67 -3.27
N LEU A 139 21.26 -6.37 -3.30
CA LEU A 139 21.84 -5.40 -2.37
C LEU A 139 21.51 -5.71 -0.91
N TRP A 140 20.31 -6.16 -0.61
CA TRP A 140 19.92 -6.56 0.77
C TRP A 140 20.68 -7.79 1.27
N ARG A 141 21.09 -8.70 0.37
CA ARG A 141 21.96 -9.83 0.71
C ARG A 141 23.43 -9.41 0.92
N GLY A 142 23.75 -8.12 0.73
CA GLY A 142 25.10 -7.60 0.87
C GLY A 142 26.00 -7.93 -0.33
N GLU A 143 25.44 -8.38 -1.44
CA GLU A 143 26.17 -8.62 -2.68
C GLU A 143 26.74 -7.31 -3.22
N GLU A 144 27.89 -7.41 -3.89
CA GLU A 144 28.39 -6.36 -4.77
C GLU A 144 27.67 -6.45 -6.11
N VAL A 145 26.96 -5.39 -6.46
CA VAL A 145 26.06 -5.39 -7.61
C VAL A 145 26.60 -4.46 -8.69
N THR A 146 27.03 -5.05 -9.78
CA THR A 146 27.27 -4.36 -11.05
C THR A 146 26.21 -4.80 -12.03
N VAL A 147 25.49 -3.83 -12.61
CA VAL A 147 24.45 -4.06 -13.63
C VAL A 147 24.38 -2.83 -14.55
N ALA A 148 24.29 -3.09 -15.85
CA ALA A 148 24.09 -2.08 -16.89
C ALA A 148 22.73 -2.36 -17.56
N GLY A 149 21.65 -2.11 -16.81
CA GLY A 149 20.29 -2.24 -17.32
C GLY A 149 19.82 -1.00 -18.07
N ARG A 150 18.61 -1.05 -18.58
CA ARG A 150 17.99 0.10 -19.24
C ARG A 150 17.65 1.22 -18.26
N PHE A 151 17.21 0.86 -17.06
CA PHE A 151 16.71 1.78 -16.03
C PHE A 151 17.56 1.76 -14.77
N VAL A 152 18.26 0.66 -14.51
CA VAL A 152 19.13 0.50 -13.34
C VAL A 152 20.56 0.27 -13.81
N SER A 153 21.43 1.24 -13.51
CA SER A 153 22.88 1.12 -13.71
C SER A 153 23.58 1.27 -12.38
N LEU A 154 24.34 0.23 -12.00
CA LEU A 154 25.11 0.17 -10.76
C LEU A 154 26.51 -0.36 -11.09
N ASP A 155 27.52 0.16 -10.42
CA ASP A 155 28.91 -0.27 -10.55
C ASP A 155 29.47 -0.54 -9.14
N GLY A 156 29.66 -1.83 -8.80
CA GLY A 156 30.17 -2.26 -7.51
C GLY A 156 29.33 -1.84 -6.30
N ALA A 157 28.06 -1.49 -6.51
CA ALA A 157 27.18 -1.01 -5.44
C ALA A 157 26.93 -2.08 -4.39
N ARG A 158 26.94 -1.69 -3.10
CA ARG A 158 26.73 -2.61 -1.96
C ARG A 158 26.02 -1.92 -0.81
N VAL A 159 25.02 -2.59 -0.24
CA VAL A 159 24.36 -2.16 1.00
C VAL A 159 24.92 -2.97 2.16
N ARG A 160 25.46 -2.30 3.16
CA ARG A 160 26.11 -2.93 4.33
C ARG A 160 25.55 -2.40 5.65
N PRO A 161 25.51 -3.28 6.68
CA PRO A 161 25.66 -4.73 6.62
C PRO A 161 24.49 -5.37 5.87
N ALA A 162 24.63 -6.60 5.38
CA ALA A 162 23.53 -7.37 4.83
C ALA A 162 22.37 -7.49 5.82
N LEU A 163 21.16 -7.63 5.32
CA LEU A 163 19.99 -7.90 6.16
C LEU A 163 19.87 -9.40 6.41
N ALA A 164 19.87 -9.81 7.68
CA ALA A 164 19.59 -11.20 8.05
C ALA A 164 18.17 -11.58 7.64
N THR A 165 17.22 -10.68 7.88
CA THR A 165 15.82 -10.83 7.47
C THR A 165 15.40 -9.56 6.73
N PRO A 166 15.36 -9.60 5.38
CA PRO A 166 14.88 -8.46 4.61
C PRO A 166 13.39 -8.19 4.84
N PRO A 167 12.94 -6.92 4.75
CA PRO A 167 11.52 -6.63 4.81
C PRO A 167 10.78 -7.28 3.63
N PRO A 168 9.53 -7.73 3.82
CA PRO A 168 8.75 -8.28 2.72
C PRO A 168 8.50 -7.22 1.65
N ILE A 169 8.62 -7.64 0.38
CA ILE A 169 8.28 -6.82 -0.77
C ILE A 169 6.81 -7.01 -1.10
N GLU A 170 6.06 -5.92 -1.08
CA GLU A 170 4.66 -5.86 -1.51
C GLU A 170 4.55 -5.04 -2.80
N VAL A 171 3.93 -5.61 -3.84
CA VAL A 171 3.76 -4.93 -5.12
C VAL A 171 2.29 -4.60 -5.36
N GLY A 172 1.99 -3.32 -5.52
CA GLY A 172 0.67 -2.85 -5.93
C GLY A 172 0.46 -3.08 -7.44
N ALA A 173 -0.39 -4.04 -7.80
CA ALA A 173 -0.55 -4.46 -9.19
C ALA A 173 -2.01 -4.78 -9.55
N ARG A 174 -2.42 -4.42 -10.80
CA ARG A 174 -3.75 -4.76 -11.36
C ARG A 174 -3.68 -5.32 -12.78
N GLY A 175 -2.69 -4.95 -13.56
CA GLY A 175 -2.56 -5.39 -14.95
C GLY A 175 -1.61 -6.59 -15.11
N PRO A 176 -1.78 -7.43 -16.15
CA PRO A 176 -1.10 -8.72 -16.28
C PRO A 176 0.43 -8.59 -16.35
N ARG A 177 0.96 -7.53 -16.96
CA ARG A 177 2.42 -7.32 -17.02
C ARG A 177 3.01 -7.04 -15.64
N LEU A 178 2.37 -6.15 -14.87
CA LEU A 178 2.84 -5.81 -13.52
C LEU A 178 2.63 -6.96 -12.53
N LEU A 179 1.57 -7.75 -12.71
CA LEU A 179 1.33 -8.97 -11.93
C LEU A 179 2.43 -10.02 -12.14
N ARG A 180 3.01 -10.12 -13.36
CA ARG A 180 4.17 -10.99 -13.59
C ARG A 180 5.41 -10.52 -12.82
N VAL A 181 5.67 -9.21 -12.77
CA VAL A 181 6.76 -8.64 -11.94
C VAL A 181 6.52 -8.96 -10.47
N ALA A 182 5.27 -8.80 -9.99
CA ALA A 182 4.91 -9.21 -8.63
C ALA A 182 5.17 -10.69 -8.39
N ALA A 183 4.76 -11.58 -9.30
CA ALA A 183 4.99 -13.03 -9.18
C ALA A 183 6.47 -13.39 -9.11
N THR A 184 7.34 -12.65 -9.80
CA THR A 184 8.80 -12.87 -9.80
C THR A 184 9.46 -12.37 -8.51
N HIS A 185 9.12 -11.18 -8.04
CA HIS A 185 9.91 -10.49 -7.02
C HIS A 185 9.20 -10.31 -5.68
N ALA A 186 7.86 -10.29 -5.63
CA ALA A 186 7.14 -9.92 -4.42
C ALA A 186 6.95 -11.09 -3.44
N ASP A 187 6.73 -10.74 -2.17
CA ASP A 187 6.25 -11.62 -1.11
C ASP A 187 4.73 -11.46 -0.94
N ALA A 188 4.21 -10.27 -1.29
CA ALA A 188 2.79 -9.98 -1.26
C ALA A 188 2.35 -9.21 -2.52
N TRP A 189 1.12 -9.50 -2.94
CA TRP A 189 0.41 -8.76 -3.97
C TRP A 189 -0.62 -7.84 -3.29
N ASN A 190 -0.41 -6.53 -3.38
CA ASN A 190 -1.45 -5.56 -3.06
C ASN A 190 -2.41 -5.46 -4.24
N VAL A 191 -3.64 -5.88 -3.97
CA VAL A 191 -4.71 -5.90 -4.97
C VAL A 191 -5.19 -4.46 -5.19
N ASN A 192 -4.64 -3.81 -6.19
CA ASN A 192 -5.02 -2.45 -6.58
C ASN A 192 -6.25 -2.45 -7.48
N LEU A 193 -7.30 -3.13 -7.02
CA LEU A 193 -8.63 -3.28 -7.63
C LEU A 193 -9.68 -3.16 -6.52
N PRO A 194 -10.93 -2.81 -6.85
CA PRO A 194 -11.99 -2.91 -5.86
C PRO A 194 -12.11 -4.36 -5.35
N PRO A 195 -12.47 -4.57 -4.07
CA PRO A 195 -12.56 -5.89 -3.45
C PRO A 195 -13.79 -6.68 -3.97
N LEU A 196 -13.82 -6.91 -5.27
CA LEU A 196 -14.85 -7.66 -5.98
C LEU A 196 -14.27 -8.98 -6.50
N ALA A 197 -14.87 -10.11 -6.12
CA ALA A 197 -14.34 -11.44 -6.39
C ALA A 197 -14.03 -11.68 -7.87
N ALA A 198 -14.92 -11.27 -8.78
CA ALA A 198 -14.71 -11.42 -10.23
C ALA A 198 -13.48 -10.65 -10.75
N HIS A 199 -13.26 -9.41 -10.27
CA HIS A 199 -12.11 -8.60 -10.64
C HIS A 199 -10.81 -9.20 -10.13
N VAL A 200 -10.78 -9.59 -8.85
CA VAL A 200 -9.60 -10.16 -8.21
C VAL A 200 -9.25 -11.52 -8.80
N ALA A 201 -10.25 -12.39 -9.03
CA ALA A 201 -10.03 -13.70 -9.63
C ALA A 201 -9.50 -13.59 -11.09
N ARG A 202 -10.03 -12.65 -11.88
CA ARG A 202 -9.54 -12.38 -13.23
C ARG A 202 -8.08 -11.92 -13.20
N ALA A 203 -7.71 -11.01 -12.31
CA ALA A 203 -6.35 -10.53 -12.17
C ALA A 203 -5.41 -11.65 -11.66
N ALA A 204 -5.84 -12.44 -10.69
CA ALA A 204 -5.05 -13.53 -10.12
C ALA A 204 -4.61 -14.58 -11.15
N ARG A 205 -5.39 -14.77 -12.24
CA ARG A 205 -4.96 -15.67 -13.33
C ARG A 205 -3.64 -15.26 -13.98
N ALA A 206 -3.32 -13.96 -13.97
CA ALA A 206 -2.07 -13.46 -14.54
C ALA A 206 -0.84 -13.72 -13.65
N LEU A 207 -1.02 -14.14 -12.38
CA LEU A 207 0.07 -14.56 -11.51
C LEU A 207 0.59 -15.96 -11.88
N GLY A 208 -0.20 -16.76 -12.60
CA GLY A 208 0.15 -18.14 -12.93
C GLY A 208 0.04 -19.10 -11.74
N SER A 209 0.52 -20.32 -11.93
CA SER A 209 0.51 -21.40 -10.93
C SER A 209 1.76 -21.45 -10.04
N GLY A 210 2.65 -20.46 -10.16
CA GLY A 210 3.93 -20.41 -9.48
C GLY A 210 3.82 -20.07 -7.97
N ARG A 211 4.73 -19.25 -7.48
CA ARG A 211 4.81 -18.84 -6.06
C ARG A 211 3.50 -18.24 -5.58
N ARG A 212 3.01 -18.74 -4.45
CA ARG A 212 1.79 -18.23 -3.81
C ARG A 212 2.11 -16.94 -3.05
N LEU A 213 1.63 -15.81 -3.57
CA LEU A 213 1.78 -14.50 -2.91
C LEU A 213 0.72 -14.31 -1.83
N ALA A 214 1.11 -13.74 -0.69
CA ALA A 214 0.16 -13.18 0.25
C ALA A 214 -0.65 -12.09 -0.45
N ARG A 215 -1.97 -12.02 -0.18
CA ARG A 215 -2.83 -10.98 -0.77
C ARG A 215 -3.17 -9.94 0.26
N THR A 216 -2.99 -8.69 -0.09
CA THR A 216 -3.48 -7.54 0.67
C THR A 216 -4.47 -6.77 -0.22
N CYS A 217 -5.48 -6.15 0.34
CA CYS A 217 -6.46 -5.37 -0.42
C CYS A 217 -7.02 -4.25 0.43
N GLN A 218 -7.08 -3.05 -0.14
CA GLN A 218 -7.77 -1.93 0.46
C GLN A 218 -9.27 -2.11 0.34
N VAL A 219 -9.97 -1.92 1.46
CA VAL A 219 -11.43 -1.99 1.58
C VAL A 219 -11.90 -0.65 2.11
N PHE A 220 -12.57 0.13 1.26
CA PHE A 220 -13.09 1.45 1.63
C PHE A 220 -14.16 1.30 2.70
N ALA A 221 -13.85 1.74 3.94
CA ALA A 221 -14.66 1.44 5.12
C ALA A 221 -15.28 2.69 5.73
N ARG A 222 -16.60 2.65 5.91
CA ARG A 222 -17.44 3.70 6.52
C ARG A 222 -18.46 3.06 7.47
N PRO A 223 -18.01 2.45 8.58
CA PRO A 223 -18.93 1.85 9.56
C PRO A 223 -19.82 2.93 10.17
N GLY A 224 -21.11 2.62 10.31
CA GLY A 224 -22.15 3.53 10.78
C GLY A 224 -22.78 4.41 9.69
N ALA A 225 -22.24 4.43 8.46
CA ALA A 225 -22.84 5.18 7.35
C ALA A 225 -23.96 4.35 6.68
N ASP A 226 -24.98 5.03 6.15
CA ASP A 226 -26.02 4.36 5.36
C ASP A 226 -25.41 3.80 4.06
N PRO A 227 -25.44 2.48 3.82
CA PRO A 227 -24.88 1.90 2.59
C PRO A 227 -25.54 2.40 1.30
N ARG A 228 -26.71 3.02 1.39
CA ARG A 228 -27.46 3.57 0.24
C ARG A 228 -27.11 5.03 -0.05
N ASP A 229 -26.32 5.68 0.81
CA ASP A 229 -25.94 7.07 0.61
C ASP A 229 -25.07 7.20 -0.66
N PRO A 230 -25.54 7.93 -1.69
CA PRO A 230 -24.78 8.12 -2.93
C PRO A 230 -23.45 8.85 -2.71
N ALA A 231 -23.32 9.62 -1.63
CA ALA A 231 -22.09 10.31 -1.27
C ALA A 231 -20.94 9.33 -0.99
N LEU A 232 -21.23 8.09 -0.52
CA LEU A 232 -20.21 7.06 -0.31
C LEU A 232 -19.54 6.65 -1.61
N LEU A 233 -20.31 6.41 -2.65
CA LEU A 233 -19.79 6.03 -3.95
C LEU A 233 -19.02 7.18 -4.60
N ALA A 234 -19.53 8.41 -4.48
CA ALA A 234 -18.82 9.61 -4.94
C ALA A 234 -17.47 9.78 -4.22
N ALA A 235 -17.44 9.59 -2.90
CA ALA A 235 -16.22 9.63 -2.12
C ALA A 235 -15.25 8.51 -2.56
N TYR A 236 -15.73 7.28 -2.72
CA TYR A 236 -14.90 6.15 -3.16
C TYR A 236 -14.24 6.43 -4.50
N ARG A 237 -14.97 6.99 -5.47
CA ARG A 237 -14.42 7.40 -6.77
C ARG A 237 -13.42 8.54 -6.65
N ARG A 238 -13.70 9.52 -5.81
CA ARG A 238 -12.82 10.67 -5.57
C ARG A 238 -11.44 10.21 -5.07
N PHE A 239 -11.38 9.24 -4.17
CA PHE A 239 -10.12 8.69 -3.65
C PHE A 239 -9.51 7.61 -4.55
N ASN A 240 -10.30 7.02 -5.46
CA ASN A 240 -9.88 5.98 -6.38
C ASN A 240 -10.29 6.29 -7.82
N PRO A 241 -9.79 7.39 -8.43
CA PRO A 241 -10.25 7.82 -9.75
C PRO A 241 -9.97 6.80 -10.86
N TRP A 242 -9.05 5.87 -10.63
CA TRP A 242 -8.75 4.77 -11.55
C TRP A 242 -9.84 3.69 -11.62
N PHE A 243 -10.88 3.75 -10.78
CA PHE A 243 -12.08 2.92 -10.88
C PHE A 243 -13.20 3.57 -11.71
N GLY A 244 -12.95 4.72 -12.32
CA GLY A 244 -13.96 5.52 -13.04
C GLY A 244 -14.69 4.78 -14.16
N ALA A 245 -14.07 3.76 -14.77
CA ALA A 245 -14.71 2.95 -15.83
C ALA A 245 -15.64 1.84 -15.30
N ILE A 246 -15.68 1.59 -13.98
CA ILE A 246 -16.53 0.54 -13.39
C ILE A 246 -17.92 1.12 -13.15
N PRO A 247 -19.02 0.48 -13.61
CA PRO A 247 -20.38 0.97 -13.36
C PRO A 247 -20.70 1.09 -11.87
N ASP A 248 -21.56 2.03 -11.49
CA ASP A 248 -21.92 2.31 -10.09
C ASP A 248 -22.52 1.09 -9.39
N ALA A 249 -23.43 0.38 -10.06
CA ALA A 249 -24.05 -0.82 -9.52
C ALA A 249 -23.06 -1.96 -9.24
N GLU A 250 -21.97 -2.01 -10.01
CA GLU A 250 -20.89 -2.99 -9.82
C GLU A 250 -19.92 -2.54 -8.72
N LEU A 251 -19.65 -1.22 -8.61
CA LEU A 251 -18.67 -0.69 -7.66
C LEU A 251 -19.23 -0.53 -6.24
N ALA A 252 -20.51 -0.22 -6.08
CA ALA A 252 -21.12 0.02 -4.78
C ALA A 252 -20.95 -1.14 -3.78
N PRO A 253 -21.06 -2.43 -4.15
CA PRO A 253 -20.82 -3.56 -3.24
C PRO A 253 -19.38 -3.68 -2.71
N ALA A 254 -18.42 -2.92 -3.29
CA ALA A 254 -17.05 -2.88 -2.81
C ALA A 254 -16.86 -1.99 -1.56
N ILE A 255 -17.86 -1.19 -1.22
CA ILE A 255 -17.83 -0.29 -0.07
C ILE A 255 -18.30 -1.03 1.18
N LEU A 256 -17.52 -0.94 2.24
CA LEU A 256 -17.85 -1.49 3.55
C LEU A 256 -18.55 -0.41 4.38
N ALA A 257 -19.89 -0.42 4.40
CA ALA A 257 -20.71 0.55 5.12
C ALA A 257 -21.89 -0.15 5.82
N GLY A 258 -22.53 0.53 6.76
CA GLY A 258 -23.63 0.01 7.58
C GLY A 258 -23.22 -0.19 9.02
N GLU A 259 -24.07 -0.89 9.78
CA GLU A 259 -23.83 -1.19 11.18
C GLU A 259 -22.49 -1.92 11.39
N PRO A 260 -21.75 -1.61 12.47
CA PRO A 260 -20.42 -2.17 12.71
C PRO A 260 -20.36 -3.70 12.63
N GLU A 261 -21.37 -4.41 13.13
CA GLU A 261 -21.39 -5.87 13.09
C GLU A 261 -21.60 -6.41 11.66
N ALA A 262 -22.44 -5.75 10.87
CA ALA A 262 -22.61 -6.08 9.46
C ALA A 262 -21.29 -5.83 8.67
N CYS A 263 -20.59 -4.74 8.99
CA CYS A 263 -19.26 -4.47 8.41
C CYS A 263 -18.25 -5.56 8.77
N ARG A 264 -18.21 -6.01 10.02
CA ARG A 264 -17.32 -7.12 10.45
C ARG A 264 -17.63 -8.42 9.71
N THR A 265 -18.90 -8.79 9.65
CA THR A 265 -19.36 -9.98 8.91
C THR A 265 -18.95 -9.91 7.43
N ARG A 266 -19.17 -8.76 6.80
CA ARG A 266 -18.78 -8.57 5.39
C ARG A 266 -17.27 -8.59 5.19
N LEU A 267 -16.50 -8.01 6.12
CA LEU A 267 -15.03 -8.02 6.06
C LEU A 267 -14.49 -9.46 6.18
N ALA A 268 -15.06 -10.28 7.07
CA ALA A 268 -14.69 -11.68 7.18
C ALA A 268 -15.03 -12.47 5.89
N ALA A 269 -16.19 -12.20 5.29
CA ALA A 269 -16.56 -12.78 4.00
C ALA A 269 -15.58 -12.37 2.89
N LEU A 270 -15.25 -11.09 2.77
CA LEU A 270 -14.27 -10.59 1.81
C LEU A 270 -12.89 -11.24 1.99
N ARG A 271 -12.46 -11.40 3.24
CA ARG A 271 -11.18 -12.08 3.56
C ARG A 271 -11.18 -13.51 2.99
N ALA A 272 -12.26 -14.27 3.21
CA ALA A 272 -12.37 -15.64 2.71
C ALA A 272 -12.51 -15.69 1.18
N GLU A 273 -13.43 -14.91 0.61
CA GLU A 273 -13.71 -14.86 -0.85
C GLU A 273 -12.48 -14.50 -1.66
N LEU A 274 -11.68 -13.54 -1.19
CA LEU A 274 -10.50 -13.03 -1.89
C LEU A 274 -9.19 -13.67 -1.42
N ALA A 275 -9.25 -14.56 -0.44
CA ALA A 275 -8.08 -15.17 0.23
C ALA A 275 -7.08 -14.12 0.71
N LEU A 276 -7.55 -13.11 1.45
CA LEU A 276 -6.71 -12.01 1.93
C LEU A 276 -5.92 -12.44 3.17
N ALA A 277 -4.61 -12.37 3.07
CA ALA A 277 -3.73 -12.49 4.23
C ALA A 277 -3.80 -11.25 5.14
N LEU A 278 -4.00 -10.06 4.54
CA LEU A 278 -4.11 -8.80 5.26
C LEU A 278 -5.12 -7.87 4.55
N PRO A 279 -6.38 -7.84 4.97
CA PRO A 279 -7.29 -6.76 4.59
C PRO A 279 -6.78 -5.42 5.15
N ILE A 280 -6.98 -4.33 4.41
CA ILE A 280 -6.54 -2.98 4.77
C ILE A 280 -7.79 -2.09 4.77
N LEU A 281 -8.25 -1.66 5.93
CA LEU A 281 -9.37 -0.72 6.03
C LEU A 281 -8.92 0.64 5.49
N ASP A 282 -9.53 1.08 4.40
CA ASP A 282 -9.26 2.39 3.83
C ASP A 282 -10.17 3.44 4.47
N LEU A 283 -9.59 4.22 5.38
CA LEU A 283 -10.24 5.31 6.10
C LEU A 283 -9.96 6.69 5.48
N THR A 284 -9.40 6.71 4.27
CA THR A 284 -9.07 7.94 3.53
C THR A 284 -10.25 8.90 3.49
N GLY A 285 -10.03 10.15 3.86
CA GLY A 285 -11.02 11.23 3.83
C GLY A 285 -11.92 11.32 5.06
N LEU A 286 -11.79 10.43 6.04
CA LEU A 286 -12.46 10.63 7.32
C LEU A 286 -11.72 11.68 8.17
N PRO A 287 -12.43 12.58 8.84
CA PRO A 287 -11.86 13.36 9.93
C PRO A 287 -11.32 12.48 11.05
N SER A 288 -10.35 12.98 11.82
CA SER A 288 -9.64 12.20 12.85
C SER A 288 -10.55 11.50 13.85
N ASP A 289 -11.61 12.16 14.30
CA ASP A 289 -12.58 11.61 15.25
C ASP A 289 -13.44 10.50 14.63
N ALA A 290 -13.83 10.65 13.36
CA ALA A 290 -14.58 9.62 12.63
C ALA A 290 -13.68 8.42 12.30
N ALA A 291 -12.42 8.65 11.94
CA ALA A 291 -11.43 7.60 11.75
C ALA A 291 -11.20 6.80 13.04
N ARG A 292 -11.10 7.48 14.20
CA ARG A 292 -10.98 6.84 15.52
C ARG A 292 -12.18 5.95 15.82
N ARG A 293 -13.41 6.45 15.62
CA ARG A 293 -14.63 5.63 15.80
C ARG A 293 -14.66 4.41 14.87
N ALA A 294 -14.20 4.56 13.63
CA ALA A 294 -14.12 3.45 12.68
C ALA A 294 -13.09 2.39 13.13
N LEU A 295 -11.94 2.81 13.66
CA LEU A 295 -10.94 1.91 14.26
C LEU A 295 -11.51 1.15 15.44
N ASP A 296 -12.25 1.81 16.35
CA ASP A 296 -12.91 1.16 17.49
C ASP A 296 -13.97 0.16 17.04
N ALA A 297 -14.78 0.57 16.06
CA ALA A 297 -15.88 -0.24 15.53
C ALA A 297 -15.41 -1.53 14.84
N LEU A 298 -14.26 -1.50 14.18
CA LEU A 298 -13.73 -2.61 13.37
C LEU A 298 -12.43 -3.22 13.94
N ALA A 299 -12.10 -2.95 15.20
CA ALA A 299 -10.90 -3.49 15.84
C ALA A 299 -10.81 -5.03 15.69
N PRO A 300 -9.60 -5.59 15.45
CA PRO A 300 -9.37 -7.03 15.45
C PRO A 300 -9.83 -7.68 16.77
N ARG A 301 -10.44 -8.88 16.68
CA ARG A 301 -10.94 -9.66 17.82
C ARG A 301 -10.21 -10.99 17.96
#